data_16076e60fcdb972d6a92160e11a764d8
#
_entry.id   16076e60fcdb972d6a92160e11a764d8
#
_cell.length_a   1.000
_cell.length_b   1.000
_cell.length_c   1.000
_cell.angle_alpha   90.00
_cell.angle_beta   90.00
_cell.angle_gamma   90.00
#
_symmetry.space_group_name_H-M   'P 1'
#
loop_
_entity.id
_entity.type
_entity.pdbx_description
1 polymer ?
#
loop_
_entity_poly.entity_id
_entity_poly.type
_entity_poly.pdbx_seq_one_letter_code
_entity_poly.pdbx_strand_id
1 'polypeptide(L)'
;MTMFQPDVWTARYANALEPGVIRERAETRGEAVRGLSVLAVEVACDRVLLGLQHVNMITVQTEAIIRLCIERALAHAQVVYSDPTAVMRAAYQGVVLRDDNVPVLITGLAGAGKTRIRRSIQRILAARDHLLVDDAHPQVPLIEYADCEIAQQSSVLEVLRPLASPEIASGTVKVKRGEISPKCARWQRVCGTCLLGVDETQFMAQSETANTLVTRTLLALSEVGLPWYFIANYSLVWKLLARPSEAIQRLLSHPVVVLPDPPNSEDWRVLMREFDVVLEEIFDFDLVDRRVELWNLCAGLKRSLVKLLVHAYRIARHAGALKAKWMHVLEAFHSAVFSAQRREIDL
;
A
#
# COMPACT_ATOMS: atom_id res chain seq x y z
N MET A 1 -28.70 -17.70 16.77
CA MET A 1 -27.61 -18.70 16.87
C MET A 1 -27.11 -18.94 15.48
N THR A 2 -26.16 -18.16 15.03
CA THR A 2 -25.56 -18.34 13.73
C THR A 2 -24.55 -19.48 13.88
N MET A 3 -24.93 -20.67 13.40
CA MET A 3 -24.02 -21.81 13.34
C MET A 3 -22.73 -21.37 12.65
N PHE A 4 -21.62 -21.76 13.23
CA PHE A 4 -20.29 -21.65 12.68
C PHE A 4 -20.31 -22.17 11.23
N GLN A 5 -20.26 -21.26 10.27
CA GLN A 5 -20.13 -21.61 8.86
C GLN A 5 -18.62 -21.70 8.54
N PRO A 6 -18.09 -22.85 8.11
CA PRO A 6 -16.67 -23.00 7.76
C PRO A 6 -16.18 -21.98 6.75
N ASP A 7 -17.09 -21.46 5.94
CA ASP A 7 -16.78 -20.52 4.85
C ASP A 7 -16.48 -19.07 5.28
N VAL A 8 -16.78 -18.69 6.52
CA VAL A 8 -16.55 -17.30 6.98
C VAL A 8 -15.08 -16.87 6.82
N TRP A 9 -14.17 -17.81 7.01
CA TRP A 9 -12.72 -17.54 6.92
C TRP A 9 -12.20 -17.40 5.50
N THR A 10 -12.81 -18.08 4.54
CA THR A 10 -12.35 -18.12 3.14
C THR A 10 -13.20 -17.26 2.22
N ALA A 11 -14.52 -17.21 2.44
CA ALA A 11 -15.47 -16.51 1.56
C ALA A 11 -15.10 -15.04 1.31
N ARG A 12 -14.62 -14.33 2.32
CA ARG A 12 -14.21 -12.91 2.21
C ARG A 12 -13.08 -12.69 1.21
N TYR A 13 -12.09 -13.60 1.15
CA TYR A 13 -11.00 -13.53 0.17
C TYR A 13 -11.47 -14.04 -1.21
N ALA A 14 -12.29 -15.07 -1.25
CA ALA A 14 -12.87 -15.58 -2.50
C ALA A 14 -13.74 -14.50 -3.16
N ASN A 15 -14.63 -13.84 -2.41
CA ASN A 15 -15.47 -12.74 -2.91
C ASN A 15 -14.66 -11.55 -3.41
N ALA A 16 -13.51 -11.26 -2.78
CA ALA A 16 -12.61 -10.21 -3.23
C ALA A 16 -11.92 -10.52 -4.57
N LEU A 17 -11.84 -11.81 -4.94
CA LEU A 17 -11.25 -12.28 -6.20
C LEU A 17 -12.26 -12.41 -7.34
N GLU A 18 -13.55 -12.21 -7.10
CA GLU A 18 -14.56 -12.21 -8.14
C GLU A 18 -14.26 -11.15 -9.22
N PRO A 19 -14.68 -11.41 -10.46
CA PRO A 19 -14.43 -10.48 -11.56
C PRO A 19 -14.98 -9.06 -11.27
N GLY A 20 -14.13 -8.06 -11.43
CA GLY A 20 -14.49 -6.65 -11.23
C GLY A 20 -14.45 -6.13 -9.80
N VAL A 21 -14.53 -6.98 -8.78
CA VAL A 21 -14.61 -6.57 -7.35
C VAL A 21 -13.36 -5.79 -6.90
N ILE A 22 -12.17 -6.16 -7.36
CA ILE A 22 -10.94 -5.42 -7.04
C ILE A 22 -11.05 -3.96 -7.50
N ARG A 23 -11.51 -3.72 -8.73
CA ARG A 23 -11.68 -2.37 -9.27
C ARG A 23 -12.80 -1.63 -8.55
N GLU A 24 -13.95 -2.26 -8.40
CA GLU A 24 -15.12 -1.68 -7.74
C GLU A 24 -14.80 -1.16 -6.34
N ARG A 25 -14.08 -1.94 -5.52
CA ARG A 25 -13.77 -1.57 -4.14
C ARG A 25 -12.57 -0.65 -3.98
N ALA A 26 -11.61 -0.69 -4.92
CA ALA A 26 -10.35 0.04 -4.77
C ALA A 26 -10.28 1.33 -5.59
N GLU A 27 -11.00 1.45 -6.70
CA GLU A 27 -10.96 2.66 -7.53
C GLU A 27 -11.64 3.84 -6.86
N THR A 28 -11.04 5.00 -7.03
CA THR A 28 -11.66 6.29 -6.74
C THR A 28 -11.49 7.19 -7.95
N ARG A 29 -12.61 7.70 -8.44
CA ARG A 29 -12.68 8.55 -9.64
C ARG A 29 -12.40 10.01 -9.32
N GLY A 30 -12.10 10.78 -10.35
CA GLY A 30 -11.90 12.20 -10.27
C GLY A 30 -13.23 12.95 -10.07
N GLU A 31 -13.18 13.98 -9.22
CA GLU A 31 -14.25 14.95 -9.05
C GLU A 31 -13.73 16.33 -9.39
N ALA A 32 -14.51 17.12 -10.14
CA ALA A 32 -14.08 18.46 -10.59
C ALA A 32 -13.82 19.39 -9.40
N VAL A 33 -12.62 19.95 -9.34
CA VAL A 33 -12.25 20.94 -8.33
C VAL A 33 -12.67 22.33 -8.79
N ARG A 34 -13.65 22.92 -8.11
CA ARG A 34 -14.30 24.17 -8.52
C ARG A 34 -14.06 25.30 -7.53
N GLY A 35 -14.37 26.53 -7.99
CA GLY A 35 -14.35 27.74 -7.14
C GLY A 35 -12.95 28.17 -6.70
N LEU A 36 -11.90 27.87 -7.48
CA LEU A 36 -10.52 28.18 -7.14
C LEU A 36 -10.14 29.64 -7.37
N SER A 37 -10.85 30.36 -8.22
CA SER A 37 -10.52 31.75 -8.61
C SER A 37 -10.54 32.74 -7.44
N VAL A 38 -11.39 32.49 -6.45
CA VAL A 38 -11.56 33.35 -5.27
C VAL A 38 -10.60 33.00 -4.11
N LEU A 39 -9.83 31.93 -4.24
CA LEU A 39 -8.92 31.44 -3.21
C LEU A 39 -7.52 32.02 -3.40
N ALA A 40 -6.78 32.15 -2.29
CA ALA A 40 -5.35 32.39 -2.34
C ALA A 40 -4.64 31.26 -3.12
N VAL A 41 -3.56 31.61 -3.83
CA VAL A 41 -2.88 30.69 -4.76
C VAL A 41 -2.50 29.37 -4.10
N GLU A 42 -1.90 29.41 -2.91
CA GLU A 42 -1.46 28.20 -2.21
C GLU A 42 -2.64 27.30 -1.80
N VAL A 43 -3.73 27.89 -1.29
CA VAL A 43 -4.94 27.13 -0.93
C VAL A 43 -5.58 26.50 -2.16
N ALA A 44 -5.59 27.21 -3.29
CA ALA A 44 -6.08 26.68 -4.55
C ALA A 44 -5.20 25.50 -5.03
N CYS A 45 -3.88 25.63 -4.97
CA CYS A 45 -2.93 24.55 -5.30
C CYS A 45 -3.09 23.33 -4.40
N ASP A 46 -3.31 23.51 -3.10
CA ASP A 46 -3.54 22.40 -2.17
C ASP A 46 -4.84 21.67 -2.48
N ARG A 47 -5.92 22.36 -2.86
CA ARG A 47 -7.17 21.72 -3.31
C ARG A 47 -6.97 20.90 -4.58
N VAL A 48 -6.23 21.43 -5.56
CA VAL A 48 -5.89 20.70 -6.78
C VAL A 48 -5.07 19.47 -6.46
N LEU A 49 -4.06 19.59 -5.60
CA LEU A 49 -3.23 18.47 -5.15
C LEU A 49 -4.07 17.37 -4.52
N LEU A 50 -4.97 17.73 -3.60
CA LEU A 50 -5.86 16.77 -2.93
C LEU A 50 -6.81 16.09 -3.91
N GLY A 51 -7.40 16.83 -4.86
CA GLY A 51 -8.26 16.27 -5.91
C GLY A 51 -7.53 15.24 -6.77
N LEU A 52 -6.32 15.58 -7.25
CA LEU A 52 -5.49 14.65 -8.03
C LEU A 52 -5.00 13.45 -7.21
N GLN A 53 -4.71 13.65 -5.92
CA GLN A 53 -4.33 12.56 -5.03
C GLN A 53 -5.49 11.63 -4.67
N HIS A 54 -6.72 12.11 -4.73
CA HIS A 54 -7.92 11.30 -4.51
C HIS A 54 -8.10 10.25 -5.61
N VAL A 55 -7.77 10.58 -6.85
CA VAL A 55 -7.90 9.67 -8.00
C VAL A 55 -7.01 8.43 -7.79
N ASN A 56 -7.64 7.25 -7.80
CA ASN A 56 -6.95 5.96 -7.72
C ASN A 56 -7.52 5.01 -8.76
N MET A 57 -6.82 4.86 -9.87
CA MET A 57 -7.20 3.91 -10.93
C MET A 57 -6.38 2.63 -10.80
N ILE A 58 -7.06 1.50 -10.89
CA ILE A 58 -6.44 0.17 -10.83
C ILE A 58 -6.00 -0.22 -12.24
N THR A 59 -4.70 -0.26 -12.46
CA THR A 59 -4.10 -0.69 -13.74
C THR A 59 -4.03 -2.21 -13.82
N VAL A 60 -3.86 -2.75 -15.02
CA VAL A 60 -3.69 -4.20 -15.22
C VAL A 60 -2.59 -4.75 -14.33
N GLN A 61 -1.45 -4.05 -14.22
CA GLN A 61 -0.34 -4.47 -13.37
C GLN A 61 -0.71 -4.42 -11.87
N THR A 62 -1.34 -3.35 -11.41
CA THR A 62 -1.71 -3.22 -9.99
C THR A 62 -2.79 -4.21 -9.60
N GLU A 63 -3.74 -4.52 -10.50
CA GLU A 63 -4.75 -5.55 -10.29
C GLU A 63 -4.11 -6.94 -10.12
N ALA A 64 -3.15 -7.29 -11.00
CA ALA A 64 -2.42 -8.55 -10.90
C ALA A 64 -1.66 -8.71 -9.58
N ILE A 65 -1.03 -7.63 -9.09
CA ILE A 65 -0.32 -7.64 -7.79
C ILE A 65 -1.29 -7.81 -6.63
N ILE A 66 -2.39 -7.07 -6.63
CA ILE A 66 -3.44 -7.17 -5.60
C ILE A 66 -4.03 -8.58 -5.58
N ARG A 67 -4.36 -9.11 -6.75
CA ARG A 67 -4.89 -10.47 -6.92
C ARG A 67 -3.91 -11.51 -6.35
N LEU A 68 -2.63 -11.45 -6.69
CA LEU A 68 -1.59 -12.31 -6.16
C LEU A 68 -1.56 -12.31 -4.62
N CYS A 69 -1.65 -11.14 -4.00
CA CYS A 69 -1.66 -11.04 -2.53
C CYS A 69 -2.91 -11.69 -1.91
N ILE A 70 -4.09 -11.44 -2.51
CA ILE A 70 -5.37 -12.00 -2.01
C ILE A 70 -5.46 -13.50 -2.27
N GLU A 71 -4.97 -14.01 -3.40
CA GLU A 71 -4.90 -15.46 -3.70
C GLU A 71 -4.04 -16.20 -2.67
N ARG A 72 -2.91 -15.63 -2.27
CA ARG A 72 -2.08 -16.18 -1.19
C ARG A 72 -2.82 -16.19 0.15
N ALA A 73 -3.57 -15.14 0.45
CA ALA A 73 -4.40 -15.08 1.66
C ALA A 73 -5.50 -16.15 1.64
N LEU A 74 -6.17 -16.35 0.49
CA LEU A 74 -7.18 -17.37 0.30
C LEU A 74 -6.60 -18.76 0.48
N ALA A 75 -5.47 -19.06 -0.17
CA ALA A 75 -4.81 -20.36 -0.05
C ALA A 75 -4.43 -20.67 1.40
N HIS A 76 -3.88 -19.68 2.11
CA HIS A 76 -3.58 -19.81 3.54
C HIS A 76 -4.84 -20.04 4.37
N ALA A 77 -5.91 -19.29 4.12
CA ALA A 77 -7.17 -19.45 4.82
C ALA A 77 -7.76 -20.87 4.63
N GLN A 78 -7.71 -21.39 3.41
CA GLN A 78 -8.19 -22.74 3.09
C GLN A 78 -7.42 -23.85 3.84
N VAL A 79 -6.12 -23.66 4.04
CA VAL A 79 -5.29 -24.63 4.77
C VAL A 79 -5.46 -24.46 6.27
N VAL A 80 -5.29 -23.25 6.80
CA VAL A 80 -5.21 -22.99 8.25
C VAL A 80 -6.59 -23.12 8.91
N TYR A 81 -7.65 -22.69 8.22
CA TYR A 81 -9.02 -22.67 8.75
C TYR A 81 -9.91 -23.81 8.23
N SER A 82 -9.31 -24.88 7.68
CA SER A 82 -10.03 -26.10 7.29
C SER A 82 -10.75 -26.78 8.47
N ASP A 83 -10.14 -26.69 9.67
CA ASP A 83 -10.77 -27.06 10.94
C ASP A 83 -10.67 -25.89 11.93
N PRO A 84 -11.63 -24.96 11.93
CA PRO A 84 -11.61 -23.77 12.78
C PRO A 84 -11.60 -24.09 14.29
N THR A 85 -12.20 -25.20 14.71
CA THR A 85 -12.19 -25.59 16.12
C THR A 85 -10.77 -25.96 16.58
N ALA A 86 -10.03 -26.70 15.75
CA ALA A 86 -8.63 -27.02 16.06
C ALA A 86 -7.75 -25.78 16.08
N VAL A 87 -7.97 -24.82 15.15
CA VAL A 87 -7.25 -23.55 15.12
C VAL A 87 -7.50 -22.72 16.37
N MET A 88 -8.77 -22.58 16.78
CA MET A 88 -9.14 -21.84 17.98
C MET A 88 -8.53 -22.49 19.23
N ARG A 89 -8.61 -23.81 19.34
CA ARG A 89 -7.97 -24.55 20.43
C ARG A 89 -6.46 -24.33 20.45
N ALA A 90 -5.78 -24.45 19.32
CA ALA A 90 -4.34 -24.22 19.22
C ALA A 90 -3.93 -22.78 19.57
N ALA A 91 -4.72 -21.78 19.15
CA ALA A 91 -4.50 -20.38 19.50
C ALA A 91 -4.60 -20.12 21.01
N TYR A 92 -5.59 -20.74 21.68
CA TYR A 92 -5.74 -20.62 23.13
C TYR A 92 -4.69 -21.40 23.92
N GLN A 93 -4.24 -22.55 23.43
CA GLN A 93 -3.19 -23.36 24.04
C GLN A 93 -1.78 -22.83 23.77
N GLY A 94 -1.63 -21.80 22.96
CA GLY A 94 -0.34 -21.21 22.67
C GLY A 94 0.53 -22.00 21.69
N VAL A 95 -0.02 -22.97 20.99
CA VAL A 95 0.68 -23.72 19.94
C VAL A 95 0.83 -22.82 18.71
N VAL A 96 2.07 -22.43 18.39
CA VAL A 96 2.40 -21.66 17.20
C VAL A 96 2.63 -22.65 16.05
N LEU A 97 1.70 -22.71 15.11
CA LEU A 97 1.95 -23.36 13.83
C LEU A 97 2.83 -22.40 13.01
N ARG A 98 4.06 -22.80 12.73
CA ARG A 98 4.97 -22.02 11.87
C ARG A 98 4.68 -22.39 10.43
N ASP A 99 4.08 -21.48 9.69
CA ASP A 99 4.04 -21.55 8.23
C ASP A 99 5.20 -20.67 7.71
N ASP A 100 6.13 -21.25 6.98
CA ASP A 100 7.23 -20.52 6.34
C ASP A 100 6.71 -19.76 5.11
N ASN A 101 5.94 -18.69 5.35
CA ASN A 101 5.40 -17.85 4.30
C ASN A 101 6.47 -16.87 3.80
N VAL A 102 6.98 -17.13 2.60
CA VAL A 102 7.89 -16.23 1.90
C VAL A 102 7.11 -14.99 1.43
N PRO A 103 7.59 -13.76 1.72
CA PRO A 103 6.88 -12.53 1.34
C PRO A 103 6.88 -12.28 -0.16
N VAL A 104 5.91 -11.46 -0.58
CA VAL A 104 5.96 -10.76 -1.87
C VAL A 104 6.68 -9.43 -1.66
N LEU A 105 7.82 -9.24 -2.29
CA LEU A 105 8.48 -7.94 -2.33
C LEU A 105 7.86 -7.10 -3.46
N ILE A 106 7.22 -5.98 -3.12
CA ILE A 106 6.73 -4.99 -4.08
C ILE A 106 7.74 -3.86 -4.16
N THR A 107 8.47 -3.76 -5.27
CA THR A 107 9.52 -2.76 -5.44
C THR A 107 9.30 -1.93 -6.72
N GLY A 108 10.08 -0.88 -6.91
CA GLY A 108 10.01 0.01 -8.07
C GLY A 108 10.45 1.42 -7.72
N LEU A 109 10.42 2.31 -8.70
CA LEU A 109 10.80 3.71 -8.55
C LEU A 109 9.92 4.44 -7.52
N ALA A 110 10.48 5.47 -6.88
CA ALA A 110 9.71 6.35 -6.03
C ALA A 110 8.63 7.07 -6.86
N GLY A 111 7.38 7.04 -6.38
CA GLY A 111 6.27 7.66 -7.12
C GLY A 111 5.55 6.77 -8.14
N ALA A 112 5.98 5.52 -8.36
CA ALA A 112 5.32 4.57 -9.25
C ALA A 112 3.95 4.07 -8.75
N GLY A 113 3.57 4.35 -7.49
CA GLY A 113 2.25 3.99 -6.96
C GLY A 113 2.22 2.83 -5.96
N LYS A 114 3.37 2.35 -5.50
CA LYS A 114 3.47 1.20 -4.57
C LYS A 114 2.58 1.32 -3.31
N THR A 115 2.62 2.45 -2.61
CA THR A 115 1.78 2.71 -1.43
C THR A 115 0.28 2.70 -1.76
N ARG A 116 -0.10 3.04 -3.02
CA ARG A 116 -1.49 2.94 -3.47
C ARG A 116 -1.96 1.49 -3.54
N ILE A 117 -1.09 0.53 -3.91
CA ILE A 117 -1.40 -0.90 -3.90
C ILE A 117 -1.80 -1.32 -2.47
N ARG A 118 -1.02 -0.95 -1.46
CA ARG A 118 -1.37 -1.21 -0.05
C ARG A 118 -2.74 -0.63 0.33
N ARG A 119 -2.97 0.64 0.02
CA ARG A 119 -4.25 1.31 0.31
C ARG A 119 -5.42 0.66 -0.43
N SER A 120 -5.20 0.17 -1.64
CA SER A 120 -6.20 -0.58 -2.40
C SER A 120 -6.53 -1.91 -1.74
N ILE A 121 -5.52 -2.70 -1.33
CA ILE A 121 -5.73 -3.94 -0.57
C ILE A 121 -6.49 -3.66 0.73
N GLN A 122 -6.11 -2.61 1.45
CA GLN A 122 -6.79 -2.19 2.68
C GLN A 122 -8.27 -1.86 2.45
N ARG A 123 -8.62 -1.19 1.35
CA ARG A 123 -10.02 -0.89 0.99
C ARG A 123 -10.80 -2.15 0.59
N ILE A 124 -10.17 -3.04 -0.19
CA ILE A 124 -10.80 -4.29 -0.64
C ILE A 124 -11.11 -5.20 0.53
N LEU A 125 -10.20 -5.27 1.51
CA LEU A 125 -10.27 -6.11 2.70
C LEU A 125 -10.58 -5.28 3.97
N ALA A 126 -11.41 -4.25 3.85
CA ALA A 126 -11.73 -3.33 4.96
C ALA A 126 -12.82 -3.85 5.88
N ALA A 127 -13.53 -4.90 5.51
CA ALA A 127 -14.62 -5.43 6.31
C ALA A 127 -14.07 -5.94 7.66
N ARG A 128 -14.58 -5.36 8.75
CA ARG A 128 -14.36 -5.82 10.11
C ARG A 128 -15.68 -6.33 10.64
N ASP A 129 -15.72 -7.59 10.94
CA ASP A 129 -16.89 -8.23 11.52
C ASP A 129 -16.50 -8.91 12.84
N HIS A 130 -17.50 -9.39 13.56
CA HIS A 130 -17.31 -10.15 14.79
C HIS A 130 -17.94 -11.51 14.62
N LEU A 131 -17.17 -12.54 14.92
CA LEU A 131 -17.65 -13.91 14.93
C LEU A 131 -18.16 -14.26 16.33
N LEU A 132 -19.39 -14.74 16.39
CA LEU A 132 -19.92 -15.38 17.59
C LEU A 132 -19.48 -16.85 17.56
N VAL A 133 -18.51 -17.20 18.42
CA VAL A 133 -17.97 -18.57 18.46
C VAL A 133 -18.79 -19.42 19.41
N ASP A 134 -19.00 -18.96 20.64
CA ASP A 134 -19.83 -19.57 21.69
C ASP A 134 -20.19 -18.55 22.76
N ASP A 135 -20.99 -18.97 23.78
CA ASP A 135 -21.41 -18.09 24.86
C ASP A 135 -20.25 -17.64 25.77
N ALA A 136 -19.13 -18.36 25.80
CA ALA A 136 -17.94 -18.02 26.57
C ALA A 136 -17.01 -17.05 25.82
N HIS A 137 -17.11 -17.02 24.49
CA HIS A 137 -16.31 -16.18 23.60
C HIS A 137 -17.22 -15.39 22.64
N PRO A 138 -18.04 -14.48 23.16
CA PRO A 138 -19.17 -13.91 22.43
C PRO A 138 -18.76 -13.02 21.24
N GLN A 139 -17.53 -12.50 21.20
CA GLN A 139 -17.09 -11.61 20.12
C GLN A 139 -15.62 -11.77 19.82
N VAL A 140 -15.30 -12.56 18.82
CA VAL A 140 -13.96 -12.61 18.23
C VAL A 140 -13.92 -11.66 17.04
N PRO A 141 -13.05 -10.64 17.02
CA PRO A 141 -12.96 -9.75 15.86
C PRO A 141 -12.43 -10.52 14.65
N LEU A 142 -13.12 -10.38 13.52
CA LEU A 142 -12.62 -10.83 12.23
C LEU A 142 -11.85 -9.70 11.57
N ILE A 143 -10.55 -9.90 11.36
CA ILE A 143 -9.67 -8.94 10.72
C ILE A 143 -9.13 -9.58 9.45
N GLU A 144 -9.57 -9.13 8.29
CA GLU A 144 -9.17 -9.70 7.01
C GLU A 144 -7.71 -9.39 6.67
N TYR A 145 -7.29 -8.19 7.00
CA TYR A 145 -6.00 -7.63 6.64
C TYR A 145 -5.39 -6.86 7.80
N ALA A 146 -4.16 -7.17 8.13
CA ALA A 146 -3.35 -6.38 9.05
C ALA A 146 -2.25 -5.64 8.30
N ASP A 147 -1.93 -4.43 8.73
CA ASP A 147 -0.82 -3.67 8.17
C ASP A 147 0.01 -2.99 9.24
N CYS A 148 1.27 -2.75 8.90
CA CYS A 148 2.15 -1.92 9.68
C CYS A 148 3.02 -1.02 8.79
N GLU A 149 3.34 0.14 9.32
CA GLU A 149 4.30 1.07 8.73
C GLU A 149 5.58 1.07 9.57
N ILE A 150 6.71 1.06 8.88
CA ILE A 150 8.00 1.15 9.55
C ILE A 150 8.43 2.61 9.57
N ALA A 151 8.28 3.24 10.73
CA ALA A 151 8.79 4.59 10.93
C ALA A 151 10.33 4.59 11.09
N GLN A 152 10.93 5.74 10.84
CA GLN A 152 12.36 5.94 11.05
C GLN A 152 12.75 5.60 12.49
N GLN A 153 13.78 4.78 12.67
CA GLN A 153 14.32 4.32 13.99
C GLN A 153 13.40 3.42 14.82
N SER A 154 12.32 2.86 14.25
CA SER A 154 11.46 1.91 14.97
C SER A 154 12.22 0.64 15.35
N SER A 155 12.05 0.21 16.60
CA SER A 155 12.50 -1.10 17.06
C SER A 155 11.58 -2.22 16.55
N VAL A 156 12.08 -3.47 16.54
CA VAL A 156 11.26 -4.65 16.21
C VAL A 156 9.97 -4.71 17.03
N LEU A 157 10.08 -4.36 18.33
CA LEU A 157 8.94 -4.37 19.24
C LEU A 157 7.88 -3.32 18.85
N GLU A 158 8.31 -2.12 18.45
CA GLU A 158 7.41 -1.04 18.04
C GLU A 158 6.69 -1.36 16.74
N VAL A 159 7.38 -1.98 15.78
CA VAL A 159 6.78 -2.39 14.49
C VAL A 159 5.75 -3.50 14.68
N LEU A 160 6.03 -4.48 15.54
CA LEU A 160 5.14 -5.63 15.75
C LEU A 160 4.01 -5.36 16.76
N ARG A 161 4.17 -4.38 17.66
CA ARG A 161 3.18 -4.09 18.71
C ARG A 161 1.75 -3.86 18.19
N PRO A 162 1.52 -3.13 17.09
CA PRO A 162 0.17 -2.94 16.53
C PRO A 162 -0.49 -4.23 16.04
N LEU A 163 0.32 -5.27 15.76
CA LEU A 163 -0.17 -6.57 15.29
C LEU A 163 -0.57 -7.51 16.45
N ALA A 164 -0.32 -7.13 17.68
CA ALA A 164 -0.66 -7.92 18.88
C ALA A 164 -2.09 -7.57 19.38
N SER A 165 -2.49 -8.21 20.47
CA SER A 165 -3.78 -7.91 21.10
C SER A 165 -3.88 -6.45 21.55
N PRO A 166 -5.10 -5.89 21.70
CA PRO A 166 -5.31 -4.50 22.09
C PRO A 166 -4.56 -4.10 23.38
N GLU A 167 -4.46 -5.00 24.35
CA GLU A 167 -3.77 -4.74 25.62
C GLU A 167 -2.26 -4.61 25.44
N ILE A 168 -1.68 -5.36 24.50
CA ILE A 168 -0.25 -5.24 24.14
C ILE A 168 -0.06 -4.02 23.24
N ALA A 169 -0.93 -3.80 22.28
CA ALA A 169 -0.87 -2.66 21.37
C ALA A 169 -0.92 -1.32 22.13
N SER A 170 -1.81 -1.20 23.12
CA SER A 170 -1.92 -0.01 24.00
C SER A 170 -0.76 0.12 25.00
N GLY A 171 0.03 -0.93 25.19
CA GLY A 171 1.11 -0.97 26.21
C GLY A 171 0.63 -1.28 27.63
N THR A 172 -0.64 -1.62 27.83
CA THR A 172 -1.19 -2.05 29.12
C THR A 172 -0.51 -3.34 29.61
N VAL A 173 -0.21 -4.25 28.68
CA VAL A 173 0.57 -5.46 28.91
C VAL A 173 1.97 -5.30 28.33
N LYS A 174 2.98 -5.36 29.19
CA LYS A 174 4.38 -5.32 28.77
C LYS A 174 4.84 -6.66 28.22
N VAL A 175 5.54 -6.63 27.08
CA VAL A 175 6.05 -7.82 26.38
C VAL A 175 7.54 -7.66 26.11
N LYS A 176 8.31 -8.73 26.31
CA LYS A 176 9.73 -8.76 25.95
C LYS A 176 9.89 -8.92 24.44
N ARG A 177 11.00 -8.40 23.88
CA ARG A 177 11.27 -8.42 22.44
C ARG A 177 11.20 -9.84 21.83
N GLY A 178 11.69 -10.87 22.50
CA GLY A 178 11.65 -12.26 22.01
C GLY A 178 10.26 -12.92 22.07
N GLU A 179 9.30 -12.30 22.75
CA GLU A 179 7.95 -12.84 22.93
C GLU A 179 6.91 -12.19 22.02
N ILE A 180 7.27 -11.10 21.33
CA ILE A 180 6.27 -10.31 20.58
C ILE A 180 5.76 -11.05 19.34
N SER A 181 6.64 -11.68 18.53
CA SER A 181 6.21 -12.39 17.31
C SER A 181 5.24 -13.53 17.62
N PRO A 182 5.47 -14.43 18.61
CA PRO A 182 4.48 -15.45 18.96
C PRO A 182 3.13 -14.88 19.45
N LYS A 183 3.15 -13.73 20.17
CA LYS A 183 1.92 -13.08 20.64
C LYS A 183 1.14 -12.44 19.47
N CYS A 184 1.83 -11.85 18.50
CA CYS A 184 1.22 -11.37 17.26
C CYS A 184 0.63 -12.54 16.46
N ALA A 185 1.39 -13.62 16.26
CA ALA A 185 0.94 -14.81 15.55
C ALA A 185 -0.35 -15.38 16.16
N ARG A 186 -0.36 -15.51 17.48
CA ARG A 186 -1.56 -15.97 18.21
C ARG A 186 -2.75 -15.06 18.00
N TRP A 187 -2.59 -13.74 18.18
CA TRP A 187 -3.67 -12.78 18.05
C TRP A 187 -4.23 -12.73 16.62
N GLN A 188 -3.36 -12.61 15.62
CA GLN A 188 -3.78 -12.57 14.23
C GLN A 188 -4.52 -13.84 13.81
N ARG A 189 -4.09 -15.02 14.33
CA ARG A 189 -4.79 -16.28 14.09
C ARG A 189 -6.17 -16.31 14.74
N VAL A 190 -6.33 -15.83 15.95
CA VAL A 190 -7.66 -15.70 16.62
C VAL A 190 -8.56 -14.78 15.80
N CYS A 191 -8.03 -13.69 15.27
CA CYS A 191 -8.77 -12.73 14.43
C CYS A 191 -9.03 -13.24 13.01
N GLY A 192 -8.51 -14.41 12.63
CA GLY A 192 -8.67 -14.93 11.28
C GLY A 192 -7.93 -14.16 10.20
N THR A 193 -6.92 -13.36 10.55
CA THR A 193 -6.13 -12.60 9.59
C THR A 193 -5.32 -13.53 8.71
N CYS A 194 -5.36 -13.31 7.39
CA CYS A 194 -4.60 -14.11 6.41
C CYS A 194 -3.71 -13.28 5.49
N LEU A 195 -3.62 -11.99 5.69
CA LEU A 195 -2.71 -11.13 4.91
C LEU A 195 -2.14 -10.02 5.78
N LEU A 196 -0.82 -9.85 5.71
CA LEU A 196 -0.09 -8.76 6.35
C LEU A 196 0.61 -7.89 5.30
N GLY A 197 0.40 -6.58 5.35
CA GLY A 197 1.12 -5.60 4.54
C GLY A 197 2.12 -4.79 5.35
N VAL A 198 3.30 -4.53 4.78
CA VAL A 198 4.35 -3.71 5.40
C VAL A 198 4.79 -2.62 4.44
N ASP A 199 4.73 -1.36 4.85
CA ASP A 199 5.15 -0.21 4.02
C ASP A 199 6.28 0.58 4.68
N GLU A 200 6.91 1.46 3.91
CA GLU A 200 7.97 2.38 4.34
C GLU A 200 9.25 1.68 4.85
N THR A 201 9.53 0.47 4.38
CA THR A 201 10.68 -0.32 4.83
C THR A 201 12.03 0.35 4.55
N GLN A 202 12.10 1.29 3.60
CA GLN A 202 13.33 2.02 3.26
C GLN A 202 13.83 2.94 4.39
N PHE A 203 12.97 3.42 5.27
CA PHE A 203 13.39 4.31 6.36
C PHE A 203 14.33 3.64 7.37
N MET A 204 14.27 2.33 7.50
CA MET A 204 15.18 1.59 8.35
C MET A 204 16.61 1.48 7.78
N ALA A 205 16.84 1.84 6.53
CA ALA A 205 18.05 1.48 5.79
C ALA A 205 19.11 2.60 5.72
N GLN A 206 19.01 3.67 6.48
CA GLN A 206 19.88 4.85 6.36
C GLN A 206 21.29 4.71 6.97
N SER A 207 21.57 3.68 7.77
CA SER A 207 22.91 3.41 8.34
C SER A 207 23.26 1.93 8.29
N GLU A 208 24.54 1.55 8.47
CA GLU A 208 24.96 0.13 8.49
C GLU A 208 24.33 -0.66 9.65
N THR A 209 24.19 -0.05 10.81
CA THR A 209 23.46 -0.61 11.95
C THR A 209 21.97 -0.77 11.65
N ALA A 210 21.39 0.14 10.88
CA ALA A 210 20.01 0.08 10.41
C ALA A 210 19.77 -1.12 9.48
N ASN A 211 20.73 -1.50 8.65
CA ASN A 211 20.63 -2.68 7.77
C ASN A 211 20.38 -3.98 8.55
N THR A 212 21.05 -4.16 9.70
CA THR A 212 20.83 -5.32 10.57
C THR A 212 19.45 -5.26 11.22
N LEU A 213 19.00 -4.08 11.61
CA LEU A 213 17.66 -3.88 12.19
C LEU A 213 16.55 -4.19 11.19
N VAL A 214 16.66 -3.71 9.92
CA VAL A 214 15.72 -4.04 8.85
C VAL A 214 15.57 -5.54 8.68
N THR A 215 16.68 -6.24 8.46
CA THR A 215 16.67 -7.68 8.26
C THR A 215 16.03 -8.40 9.44
N ARG A 216 16.38 -8.03 10.67
CA ARG A 216 15.78 -8.61 11.89
C ARG A 216 14.29 -8.33 12.00
N THR A 217 13.84 -7.13 11.62
CA THR A 217 12.41 -6.77 11.65
C THR A 217 11.63 -7.56 10.63
N LEU A 218 12.14 -7.66 9.39
CA LEU A 218 11.49 -8.44 8.33
C LEU A 218 11.44 -9.93 8.67
N LEU A 219 12.50 -10.50 9.27
CA LEU A 219 12.49 -11.87 9.74
C LEU A 219 11.52 -12.08 10.90
N ALA A 220 11.43 -11.12 11.83
CA ALA A 220 10.46 -11.20 12.93
C ALA A 220 8.99 -11.09 12.43
N LEU A 221 8.74 -10.35 11.35
CA LEU A 221 7.45 -10.33 10.67
C LEU A 221 7.14 -11.66 9.99
N SER A 222 8.12 -12.33 9.38
CA SER A 222 7.94 -13.70 8.85
C SER A 222 7.54 -14.69 9.94
N GLU A 223 8.03 -14.51 11.18
CA GLU A 223 7.70 -15.39 12.32
C GLU A 223 6.24 -15.24 12.78
N VAL A 224 5.50 -14.23 12.34
CA VAL A 224 4.06 -14.10 12.60
C VAL A 224 3.28 -15.21 11.88
N GLY A 225 3.84 -15.78 10.79
CA GLY A 225 3.29 -16.97 10.13
C GLY A 225 2.09 -16.67 9.22
N LEU A 226 1.94 -15.43 8.75
CA LEU A 226 0.93 -15.04 7.78
C LEU A 226 1.54 -14.90 6.38
N PRO A 227 0.78 -15.12 5.30
CA PRO A 227 1.12 -14.54 4.02
C PRO A 227 1.29 -13.04 4.14
N TRP A 228 2.40 -12.55 3.60
CA TRP A 228 2.69 -11.13 3.73
C TRP A 228 3.42 -10.56 2.53
N TYR A 229 3.34 -9.26 2.37
CA TYR A 229 4.13 -8.51 1.41
C TYR A 229 4.77 -7.30 2.09
N PHE A 230 5.87 -6.84 1.52
CA PHE A 230 6.46 -5.58 1.93
C PHE A 230 6.79 -4.70 0.74
N ILE A 231 6.65 -3.40 0.95
CA ILE A 231 6.92 -2.38 -0.06
C ILE A 231 8.29 -1.78 0.20
N ALA A 232 9.13 -1.77 -0.81
CA ALA A 232 10.47 -1.23 -0.74
C ALA A 232 10.88 -0.48 -2.00
N ASN A 233 11.79 0.48 -1.85
CA ASN A 233 12.51 1.06 -2.99
C ASN A 233 13.72 0.19 -3.37
N TYR A 234 14.26 0.39 -4.55
CA TYR A 234 15.46 -0.33 -5.01
C TYR A 234 16.64 -0.23 -4.05
N SER A 235 16.80 0.90 -3.35
CA SER A 235 17.86 1.10 -2.36
C SER A 235 17.84 0.06 -1.24
N LEU A 236 16.66 -0.38 -0.78
CA LEU A 236 16.57 -1.48 0.20
C LEU A 236 16.88 -2.83 -0.44
N VAL A 237 16.42 -3.07 -1.66
CA VAL A 237 16.69 -4.33 -2.39
C VAL A 237 18.20 -4.55 -2.51
N TRP A 238 18.97 -3.54 -2.93
CA TRP A 238 20.43 -3.61 -3.01
C TRP A 238 21.08 -3.96 -1.66
N LYS A 239 20.56 -3.41 -0.59
CA LYS A 239 21.08 -3.69 0.78
C LYS A 239 20.75 -5.10 1.24
N LEU A 240 19.57 -5.62 0.89
CA LEU A 240 19.19 -7.01 1.19
C LEU A 240 19.99 -8.02 0.37
N LEU A 241 20.34 -7.70 -0.89
CA LEU A 241 21.19 -8.53 -1.74
C LEU A 241 22.62 -8.68 -1.20
N ALA A 242 23.08 -7.77 -0.36
CA ALA A 242 24.37 -7.88 0.34
C ALA A 242 24.33 -8.77 1.62
N ARG A 243 23.19 -9.41 1.91
CA ARG A 243 23.01 -10.29 3.08
C ARG A 243 23.37 -11.74 2.77
N PRO A 244 23.55 -12.60 3.81
CA PRO A 244 23.71 -14.03 3.61
C PRO A 244 22.60 -14.64 2.75
N SER A 245 22.94 -15.63 1.95
CA SER A 245 22.03 -16.27 0.99
C SER A 245 20.72 -16.74 1.59
N GLU A 246 20.75 -17.22 2.83
CA GLU A 246 19.53 -17.64 3.56
C GLU A 246 18.54 -16.48 3.75
N ALA A 247 19.01 -15.29 4.15
CA ALA A 247 18.17 -14.11 4.30
C ALA A 247 17.62 -13.62 2.94
N ILE A 248 18.44 -13.69 1.89
CA ILE A 248 18.04 -13.37 0.52
C ILE A 248 16.91 -14.30 0.06
N GLN A 249 17.08 -15.62 0.23
CA GLN A 249 16.06 -16.60 -0.15
C GLN A 249 14.75 -16.39 0.60
N ARG A 250 14.82 -16.06 1.88
CA ARG A 250 13.62 -15.85 2.71
C ARG A 250 12.89 -14.54 2.39
N LEU A 251 13.57 -13.49 1.95
CA LEU A 251 13.00 -12.16 1.80
C LEU A 251 12.80 -11.73 0.34
N LEU A 252 13.61 -12.24 -0.59
CA LEU A 252 13.64 -11.76 -1.98
C LEU A 252 13.21 -12.82 -3.02
N SER A 253 12.59 -13.92 -2.61
CA SER A 253 12.20 -15.00 -3.54
C SER A 253 11.11 -14.62 -4.53
N HIS A 254 10.26 -13.64 -4.20
CA HIS A 254 9.16 -13.21 -5.06
C HIS A 254 9.15 -11.68 -5.24
N PRO A 255 10.14 -11.12 -5.95
CA PRO A 255 10.14 -9.70 -6.25
C PRO A 255 9.13 -9.38 -7.37
N VAL A 256 8.31 -8.38 -7.14
CA VAL A 256 7.39 -7.80 -8.13
C VAL A 256 7.76 -6.34 -8.33
N VAL A 257 8.13 -5.98 -9.55
CA VAL A 257 8.55 -4.63 -9.89
C VAL A 257 7.37 -3.83 -10.43
N VAL A 258 7.03 -2.74 -9.77
CA VAL A 258 6.01 -1.79 -10.25
C VAL A 258 6.67 -0.84 -11.24
N LEU A 259 6.28 -0.96 -12.49
CA LEU A 259 6.75 -0.13 -13.60
C LEU A 259 5.74 0.99 -13.89
N PRO A 260 6.20 2.13 -14.46
CA PRO A 260 5.31 3.12 -15.04
C PRO A 260 4.45 2.52 -16.15
N ASP A 261 3.17 2.88 -16.20
CA ASP A 261 2.29 2.47 -17.29
C ASP A 261 2.80 3.06 -18.61
N PRO A 262 2.82 2.31 -19.73
CA PRO A 262 3.28 2.82 -21.02
C PRO A 262 2.46 4.03 -21.52
N PRO A 263 3.05 5.00 -22.23
CA PRO A 263 2.37 6.24 -22.64
C PRO A 263 1.15 6.04 -23.55
N ASN A 264 1.10 4.92 -24.27
CA ASN A 264 0.00 4.56 -25.16
C ASN A 264 -0.92 3.47 -24.58
N SER A 265 -0.72 3.06 -23.31
CA SER A 265 -1.58 2.10 -22.65
C SER A 265 -2.96 2.70 -22.35
N GLU A 266 -3.99 1.83 -22.29
CA GLU A 266 -5.32 2.25 -21.84
C GLU A 266 -5.29 2.72 -20.37
N ASP A 267 -4.50 2.07 -19.51
CA ASP A 267 -4.36 2.42 -18.11
C ASP A 267 -3.87 3.88 -17.94
N TRP A 268 -2.84 4.28 -18.71
CA TRP A 268 -2.36 5.67 -18.70
C TRP A 268 -3.41 6.64 -19.25
N ARG A 269 -4.12 6.27 -20.32
CA ARG A 269 -5.19 7.08 -20.91
C ARG A 269 -6.36 7.27 -19.94
N VAL A 270 -6.78 6.21 -19.26
CA VAL A 270 -7.84 6.30 -18.24
C VAL A 270 -7.44 7.22 -17.11
N LEU A 271 -6.20 7.12 -16.63
CA LEU A 271 -5.68 8.05 -15.60
C LEU A 271 -5.73 9.51 -16.07
N MET A 272 -5.36 9.78 -17.33
CA MET A 272 -5.44 11.15 -17.89
C MET A 272 -6.88 11.66 -17.95
N ARG A 273 -7.85 10.82 -18.36
CA ARG A 273 -9.28 11.19 -18.36
C ARG A 273 -9.77 11.56 -16.95
N GLU A 274 -9.43 10.77 -15.96
CA GLU A 274 -9.83 11.04 -14.57
C GLU A 274 -9.16 12.33 -14.04
N PHE A 275 -7.94 12.63 -14.48
CA PHE A 275 -7.27 13.89 -14.16
C PHE A 275 -7.90 15.07 -14.92
N ASP A 276 -8.34 14.88 -16.18
CA ASP A 276 -9.08 15.91 -16.93
C ASP A 276 -10.36 16.29 -16.19
N VAL A 277 -11.10 15.33 -15.63
CA VAL A 277 -12.29 15.62 -14.80
C VAL A 277 -11.94 16.51 -13.61
N VAL A 278 -10.85 16.19 -12.88
CA VAL A 278 -10.40 17.00 -11.74
C VAL A 278 -10.01 18.41 -12.17
N LEU A 279 -9.41 18.55 -13.34
CA LEU A 279 -8.76 19.77 -13.84
C LEU A 279 -9.58 20.55 -14.88
N GLU A 280 -10.85 20.20 -15.10
CA GLU A 280 -11.74 20.76 -16.14
C GLU A 280 -11.76 22.29 -16.17
N GLU A 281 -11.80 22.93 -15.01
CA GLU A 281 -11.79 24.40 -14.89
C GLU A 281 -10.37 25.00 -14.75
N ILE A 282 -9.33 24.16 -14.70
CA ILE A 282 -7.98 24.56 -14.27
C ILE A 282 -7.03 24.69 -15.46
N PHE A 283 -7.16 23.82 -16.47
CA PHE A 283 -6.33 23.85 -17.68
C PHE A 283 -7.18 24.22 -18.90
N ASP A 284 -6.52 24.79 -19.93
CA ASP A 284 -7.14 25.16 -21.20
C ASP A 284 -6.91 24.12 -22.32
N PHE A 285 -6.42 22.93 -21.94
CA PHE A 285 -6.17 21.82 -22.85
C PHE A 285 -6.48 20.48 -22.15
N ASP A 286 -6.75 19.45 -22.94
CA ASP A 286 -7.02 18.10 -22.45
C ASP A 286 -5.71 17.33 -22.23
N LEU A 287 -5.57 16.70 -21.05
CA LEU A 287 -4.38 15.91 -20.72
C LEU A 287 -4.30 14.64 -21.57
N VAL A 288 -5.45 14.10 -21.97
CA VAL A 288 -5.52 12.91 -22.85
C VAL A 288 -4.81 13.21 -24.18
N ASP A 289 -4.99 14.38 -24.75
CA ASP A 289 -4.34 14.78 -26.00
C ASP A 289 -2.82 14.96 -25.84
N ARG A 290 -2.38 15.36 -24.66
CA ARG A 290 -0.99 15.59 -24.29
C ARG A 290 -0.37 14.42 -23.51
N ARG A 291 -1.01 13.24 -23.48
CA ARG A 291 -0.60 12.11 -22.62
C ARG A 291 0.83 11.62 -22.86
N VAL A 292 1.30 11.65 -24.11
CA VAL A 292 2.66 11.19 -24.47
C VAL A 292 3.69 12.22 -24.02
N GLU A 293 3.44 13.50 -24.26
CA GLU A 293 4.31 14.59 -23.81
C GLU A 293 4.39 14.63 -22.29
N LEU A 294 3.25 14.54 -21.60
CA LEU A 294 3.21 14.48 -20.13
C LEU A 294 3.98 13.26 -19.60
N TRP A 295 3.84 12.11 -20.25
CA TRP A 295 4.60 10.92 -19.88
C TRP A 295 6.11 11.16 -19.99
N ASN A 296 6.58 11.77 -21.07
CA ASN A 296 7.99 12.10 -21.28
C ASN A 296 8.51 13.08 -20.22
N LEU A 297 7.69 14.06 -19.81
CA LEU A 297 8.07 15.04 -18.79
C LEU A 297 8.19 14.44 -17.39
N CYS A 298 7.37 13.44 -17.06
CA CYS A 298 7.31 12.83 -15.72
C CYS A 298 7.86 11.39 -15.66
N ALA A 299 8.37 10.83 -16.78
CA ALA A 299 8.81 9.43 -16.94
C ALA A 299 7.71 8.42 -16.54
N GLY A 300 6.42 8.76 -16.77
CA GLY A 300 5.27 7.95 -16.40
C GLY A 300 5.02 7.83 -14.88
N LEU A 301 5.74 8.60 -14.05
CA LEU A 301 5.61 8.55 -12.60
C LEU A 301 4.44 9.42 -12.13
N LYS A 302 3.41 8.79 -11.57
CA LYS A 302 2.16 9.44 -11.14
C LYS A 302 2.41 10.58 -10.14
N ARG A 303 3.34 10.41 -9.19
CA ARG A 303 3.71 11.45 -8.23
C ARG A 303 4.33 12.67 -8.92
N SER A 304 5.22 12.44 -9.87
CA SER A 304 5.89 13.51 -10.63
C SER A 304 4.89 14.27 -11.50
N LEU A 305 3.96 13.56 -12.16
CA LEU A 305 2.89 14.18 -12.93
C LEU A 305 2.02 15.09 -12.07
N VAL A 306 1.53 14.61 -10.92
CA VAL A 306 0.72 15.43 -9.99
C VAL A 306 1.47 16.69 -9.57
N LYS A 307 2.74 16.56 -9.19
CA LYS A 307 3.58 17.72 -8.81
C LYS A 307 3.77 18.70 -9.97
N LEU A 308 3.99 18.19 -11.19
CA LEU A 308 4.14 19.00 -12.39
C LEU A 308 2.89 19.84 -12.67
N LEU A 309 1.72 19.19 -12.66
CA LEU A 309 0.44 19.86 -12.93
C LEU A 309 0.10 20.91 -11.87
N VAL A 310 0.28 20.59 -10.58
CA VAL A 310 0.05 21.56 -9.50
C VAL A 310 1.01 22.77 -9.63
N HIS A 311 2.29 22.51 -9.97
CA HIS A 311 3.25 23.60 -10.13
C HIS A 311 2.96 24.47 -11.35
N ALA A 312 2.53 23.87 -12.48
CA ALA A 312 2.07 24.60 -13.66
C ALA A 312 0.88 25.51 -13.33
N TYR A 313 -0.09 25.01 -12.57
CA TYR A 313 -1.20 25.82 -12.11
C TYR A 313 -0.76 26.97 -11.20
N ARG A 314 0.18 26.72 -10.27
CA ARG A 314 0.76 27.79 -9.41
C ARG A 314 1.39 28.89 -10.26
N ILE A 315 2.19 28.55 -11.27
CA ILE A 315 2.81 29.52 -12.17
C ILE A 315 1.73 30.35 -12.89
N ALA A 316 0.74 29.70 -13.46
CA ALA A 316 -0.37 30.37 -14.14
C ALA A 316 -1.09 31.39 -13.23
N ARG A 317 -1.39 31.00 -11.98
CA ARG A 317 -2.05 31.86 -10.99
C ARG A 317 -1.20 33.05 -10.58
N HIS A 318 0.11 32.88 -10.42
CA HIS A 318 1.03 33.99 -10.15
C HIS A 318 1.15 34.99 -11.34
N ALA A 319 1.00 34.46 -12.56
CA ALA A 319 0.93 35.28 -13.78
C ALA A 319 -0.45 35.98 -14.00
N GLY A 320 -1.41 35.80 -13.06
CA GLY A 320 -2.76 36.34 -13.17
C GLY A 320 -3.70 35.58 -14.11
N ALA A 321 -3.29 34.40 -14.60
CA ALA A 321 -4.14 33.60 -15.48
C ALA A 321 -5.14 32.76 -14.66
N LEU A 322 -6.39 32.69 -15.15
CA LEU A 322 -7.44 31.84 -14.54
C LEU A 322 -7.24 30.37 -14.86
N LYS A 323 -6.77 30.04 -16.07
CA LYS A 323 -6.47 28.69 -16.52
C LYS A 323 -4.99 28.53 -16.87
N ALA A 324 -4.41 27.39 -16.52
CA ALA A 324 -3.06 27.06 -16.91
C ALA A 324 -3.01 26.60 -18.36
N LYS A 325 -2.02 27.10 -19.10
CA LYS A 325 -1.74 26.74 -20.50
C LYS A 325 -0.58 25.75 -20.58
N TRP A 326 -0.44 25.08 -21.73
CA TRP A 326 0.68 24.17 -21.95
C TRP A 326 2.07 24.80 -21.71
N MET A 327 2.23 26.09 -22.05
CA MET A 327 3.47 26.81 -21.77
C MET A 327 3.82 26.83 -20.27
N HIS A 328 2.82 26.92 -19.37
CA HIS A 328 3.07 26.90 -17.92
C HIS A 328 3.53 25.51 -17.45
N VAL A 329 3.11 24.42 -18.15
CA VAL A 329 3.62 23.05 -17.88
C VAL A 329 5.09 22.95 -18.26
N LEU A 330 5.50 23.49 -19.41
CA LEU A 330 6.89 23.53 -19.82
C LEU A 330 7.75 24.41 -18.91
N GLU A 331 7.23 25.56 -18.48
CA GLU A 331 7.89 26.42 -17.50
C GLU A 331 8.08 25.72 -16.14
N ALA A 332 7.04 25.05 -15.66
CA ALA A 332 7.09 24.24 -14.44
C ALA A 332 8.15 23.14 -14.53
N PHE A 333 8.23 22.46 -15.67
CA PHE A 333 9.21 21.39 -15.92
C PHE A 333 10.66 21.90 -15.88
N HIS A 334 10.92 23.09 -16.43
CA HIS A 334 12.26 23.72 -16.45
C HIS A 334 12.59 24.46 -15.15
N SER A 335 11.64 24.55 -14.21
CA SER A 335 11.88 25.23 -12.93
C SER A 335 12.92 24.51 -12.07
N ALA A 336 13.67 25.28 -11.26
CA ALA A 336 14.62 24.73 -10.30
C ALA A 336 13.95 23.77 -9.29
N VAL A 337 12.70 24.07 -8.92
CA VAL A 337 11.91 23.25 -7.98
C VAL A 337 11.67 21.84 -8.55
N PHE A 338 11.23 21.74 -9.79
CA PHE A 338 10.97 20.46 -10.43
C PHE A 338 12.26 19.70 -10.78
N SER A 339 13.30 20.42 -11.18
CA SER A 339 14.63 19.84 -11.47
C SER A 339 15.28 19.22 -10.23
N ALA A 340 15.15 19.84 -9.06
CA ALA A 340 15.61 19.25 -7.80
C ALA A 340 14.87 17.95 -7.46
N GLN A 341 13.55 17.90 -7.70
CA GLN A 341 12.74 16.70 -7.48
C GLN A 341 13.04 15.54 -8.44
N ARG A 342 13.49 15.84 -9.68
CA ARG A 342 13.94 14.80 -10.62
C ARG A 342 15.20 14.10 -10.15
N ARG A 343 16.15 14.81 -9.55
CA ARG A 343 17.38 14.22 -8.99
C ARG A 343 17.10 13.19 -7.88
N GLU A 344 15.98 13.32 -7.17
CA GLU A 344 15.56 12.31 -6.17
C GLU A 344 15.06 11.01 -6.82
N ILE A 345 14.74 11.00 -8.11
CA ILE A 345 14.26 9.83 -8.86
C ILE A 345 15.45 9.09 -9.48
N ASP A 346 16.52 9.80 -9.80
CA ASP A 346 17.72 9.27 -10.45
C ASP A 346 18.72 8.65 -9.45
N LEU A 347 18.44 8.70 -8.14
CA LEU A 347 19.20 8.09 -7.03
C LEU A 347 18.49 6.85 -6.47
#